data_06dca8b0adbaeb381cbe00bbac40fe42
#
_entry.id   06dca8b0adbaeb381cbe00bbac40fe42
#
_cell.length_a   1.000
_cell.length_b   1.000
_cell.length_c   1.000
_cell.angle_alpha   90.00
_cell.angle_beta   90.00
_cell.angle_gamma   90.00
#
_symmetry.space_group_name_H-M   'P 1'
#
loop_
_entity.id
_entity.type
_entity.pdbx_description
1 polymer ?
#
loop_
_entity_poly.entity_id
_entity_poly.type
_entity_poly.pdbx_seq_one_letter_code
_entity_poly.pdbx_strand_id
1 'polypeptide(L)'
;MRKYVLYHNPRWGKSRGAVLLLNERNITFDVIEYLKNPLTKEEVLILAEKLGMHPGEFVRKKEKEFVENKLYRLLDRKSELAEAISKFPKIMERPILVSSDKAIIGRPPEKLLELISWTIVQNMFRTLKKNLQNIKKIGM
;
A
#
# COMPACT_ATOMS: atom_id res chain seq x y z
N MET A 1 -0.32 16.63 7.93
CA MET A 1 -0.54 15.38 8.65
C MET A 1 -0.65 14.24 7.65
N ARG A 2 0.07 13.19 7.88
CA ARG A 2 0.08 12.07 6.95
C ARG A 2 -1.08 11.14 7.20
N LYS A 3 -1.80 10.80 6.15
CA LYS A 3 -2.86 9.82 6.22
C LYS A 3 -2.36 8.46 5.74
N TYR A 4 -2.75 7.44 6.47
CA TYR A 4 -2.67 6.09 5.97
C TYR A 4 -3.95 5.75 5.22
N VAL A 5 -3.80 5.01 4.14
CA VAL A 5 -4.93 4.47 3.39
C VAL A 5 -4.78 2.96 3.35
N LEU A 6 -5.83 2.27 3.72
CA LEU A 6 -5.87 0.81 3.66
C LEU A 6 -6.76 0.37 2.51
N TYR A 7 -6.18 -0.31 1.53
CA TYR A 7 -6.95 -0.99 0.50
C TYR A 7 -7.46 -2.30 1.08
N HIS A 8 -8.77 -2.41 1.19
CA HIS A 8 -9.46 -3.39 2.03
C HIS A 8 -10.49 -4.18 1.26
N ASN A 9 -10.59 -5.48 1.58
CA ASN A 9 -11.66 -6.34 1.13
C ASN A 9 -12.37 -6.92 2.38
N PRO A 10 -13.57 -6.42 2.72
CA PRO A 10 -14.24 -6.83 3.96
C PRO A 10 -14.65 -8.31 4.00
N ARG A 11 -14.66 -8.98 2.87
CA ARG A 11 -14.98 -10.42 2.81
C ARG A 11 -13.85 -11.32 3.25
N TRP A 12 -12.62 -10.78 3.38
CA TRP A 12 -11.43 -11.56 3.69
C TRP A 12 -11.00 -11.36 5.13
N GLY A 13 -10.80 -12.50 5.83
CA GLY A 13 -10.43 -12.48 7.25
C GLY A 13 -9.14 -11.72 7.53
N LYS A 14 -8.13 -11.89 6.69
CA LYS A 14 -6.84 -11.18 6.85
C LYS A 14 -6.99 -9.67 6.67
N SER A 15 -7.85 -9.26 5.77
CA SER A 15 -8.13 -7.85 5.55
C SER A 15 -8.90 -7.24 6.73
N ARG A 16 -9.88 -7.98 7.27
CA ARG A 16 -10.58 -7.58 8.50
C ARG A 16 -9.61 -7.54 9.70
N GLY A 17 -8.70 -8.50 9.77
CA GLY A 17 -7.66 -8.52 10.81
C GLY A 17 -6.75 -7.30 10.76
N ALA A 18 -6.46 -6.79 9.58
CA ALA A 18 -5.67 -5.58 9.41
C ALA A 18 -6.40 -4.36 9.98
N VAL A 19 -7.69 -4.22 9.71
CA VAL A 19 -8.51 -3.13 10.26
C VAL A 19 -8.49 -3.18 11.79
N LEU A 20 -8.70 -4.36 12.34
CA LEU A 20 -8.70 -4.55 13.80
C LEU A 20 -7.35 -4.19 14.40
N LEU A 21 -6.27 -4.66 13.80
CA LEU A 21 -4.90 -4.39 14.28
C LEU A 21 -4.61 -2.88 14.30
N LEU A 22 -4.92 -2.18 13.23
CA LEU A 22 -4.68 -0.74 13.13
C LEU A 22 -5.52 0.03 14.16
N ASN A 23 -6.78 -0.37 14.35
CA ASN A 23 -7.65 0.24 15.35
C ASN A 23 -7.13 0.00 16.78
N GLU A 24 -6.67 -1.19 17.08
CA GLU A 24 -6.10 -1.53 18.40
C GLU A 24 -4.84 -0.71 18.70
N ARG A 25 -4.12 -0.31 17.67
CA ARG A 25 -2.90 0.51 17.81
C ARG A 25 -3.19 2.00 17.72
N ASN A 26 -4.46 2.39 17.68
CA ASN A 26 -4.88 3.80 17.59
C ASN A 26 -4.30 4.53 16.39
N ILE A 27 -4.13 3.81 15.29
CA ILE A 27 -3.66 4.39 14.02
C ILE A 27 -4.84 5.01 13.29
N THR A 28 -4.68 6.25 12.83
CA THR A 28 -5.68 6.92 12.00
C THR A 28 -5.45 6.53 10.55
N PHE A 29 -6.48 6.00 9.89
CA PHE A 29 -6.38 5.59 8.50
C PHE A 29 -7.74 5.67 7.82
N ASP A 30 -7.72 5.86 6.51
CA ASP A 30 -8.92 5.78 5.68
C ASP A 30 -8.97 4.39 5.04
N VAL A 31 -10.18 3.90 4.80
CA VAL A 31 -10.39 2.60 4.15
C VAL A 31 -10.92 2.82 2.75
N ILE A 32 -10.32 2.16 1.77
CA ILE A 32 -10.82 2.11 0.41
C ILE A 32 -11.16 0.66 0.09
N GLU A 33 -12.43 0.40 -0.14
CA GLU A 33 -12.87 -0.90 -0.63
C GLU A 33 -12.64 -0.94 -2.14
N TYR A 34 -11.48 -1.44 -2.52
CA TYR A 34 -11.00 -1.37 -3.90
C TYR A 34 -11.83 -2.19 -4.89
N LEU A 35 -12.66 -3.13 -4.42
CA LEU A 35 -13.59 -3.84 -5.30
C LEU A 35 -14.76 -2.96 -5.75
N LYS A 36 -15.14 -1.99 -4.92
CA LYS A 36 -16.19 -1.02 -5.25
C LYS A 36 -15.64 0.23 -5.90
N ASN A 37 -14.42 0.61 -5.51
CA ASN A 37 -13.73 1.80 -6.00
C ASN A 37 -12.35 1.39 -6.50
N PRO A 38 -12.28 0.75 -7.69
CA PRO A 38 -11.00 0.26 -8.22
C PRO A 38 -9.99 1.39 -8.44
N LEU A 39 -8.73 1.04 -8.29
CA LEU A 39 -7.65 1.97 -8.63
C LEU A 39 -7.62 2.17 -10.15
N THR A 40 -7.26 3.38 -10.56
CA THR A 40 -6.95 3.64 -11.96
C THR A 40 -5.60 2.98 -12.30
N LYS A 41 -5.29 2.87 -13.58
CA LYS A 41 -3.99 2.39 -14.04
C LYS A 41 -2.85 3.19 -13.41
N GLU A 42 -2.97 4.50 -13.39
CA GLU A 42 -1.97 5.42 -12.84
C GLU A 42 -1.80 5.20 -11.35
N GLU A 43 -2.90 5.02 -10.63
CA GLU A 43 -2.87 4.72 -9.20
C GLU A 43 -2.19 3.38 -8.91
N VAL A 44 -2.40 2.38 -9.75
CA VAL A 44 -1.71 1.08 -9.61
C VAL A 44 -0.20 1.25 -9.82
N LEU A 45 0.20 2.05 -10.79
CA LEU A 45 1.63 2.30 -11.05
C LEU A 45 2.28 3.04 -9.87
N ILE A 46 1.59 4.02 -9.29
CA ILE A 46 2.05 4.72 -8.09
C ILE A 46 2.15 3.75 -6.92
N LEU A 47 1.15 2.89 -6.76
CA LEU A 47 1.16 1.87 -5.71
C LEU A 47 2.35 0.92 -5.85
N ALA A 48 2.63 0.47 -7.06
CA ALA A 48 3.78 -0.39 -7.34
C ALA A 48 5.09 0.30 -6.93
N GLU A 49 5.22 1.57 -7.25
CA GLU A 49 6.39 2.37 -6.88
C GLU A 49 6.54 2.46 -5.37
N LYS A 50 5.46 2.75 -4.64
CA LYS A 50 5.46 2.82 -3.17
C LYS A 50 5.76 1.47 -2.52
N LEU A 51 5.31 0.37 -3.13
CA LEU A 51 5.61 -0.99 -2.68
C LEU A 51 7.06 -1.40 -3.01
N GLY A 52 7.70 -0.70 -3.96
CA GLY A 52 9.00 -1.11 -4.48
C GLY A 52 8.92 -2.41 -5.26
N MET A 53 7.80 -2.64 -5.94
CA MET A 53 7.52 -3.90 -6.64
C MET A 53 7.03 -3.66 -8.06
N HIS A 54 7.30 -4.62 -8.93
CA HIS A 54 6.63 -4.70 -10.22
C HIS A 54 5.17 -5.15 -9.96
N PRO A 55 4.17 -4.66 -10.73
CA PRO A 55 2.78 -5.12 -10.53
C PRO A 55 2.60 -6.63 -10.54
N GLY A 56 3.44 -7.36 -11.26
CA GLY A 56 3.41 -8.82 -11.27
C GLY A 56 3.67 -9.47 -9.91
N GLU A 57 4.26 -8.73 -8.98
CA GLU A 57 4.58 -9.24 -7.65
C GLU A 57 3.43 -9.14 -6.65
N PHE A 58 2.40 -8.35 -6.96
CA PHE A 58 1.24 -8.25 -6.07
C PHE A 58 -0.08 -8.58 -6.75
N VAL A 59 -0.05 -9.46 -7.73
CA VAL A 59 -1.26 -10.02 -8.34
C VAL A 59 -1.50 -11.44 -7.83
N ARG A 60 -2.76 -11.79 -7.76
CA ARG A 60 -3.24 -13.11 -7.33
C ARG A 60 -3.45 -13.97 -8.56
N LYS A 61 -2.45 -14.78 -8.87
CA LYS A 61 -2.39 -15.57 -10.11
C LYS A 61 -3.42 -16.71 -10.17
N LYS A 62 -4.00 -17.07 -9.04
CA LYS A 62 -5.01 -18.13 -8.96
C LYS A 62 -6.43 -17.61 -9.09
N GLU A 63 -6.61 -16.28 -9.11
CA GLU A 63 -7.94 -15.70 -9.27
C GLU A 63 -8.52 -16.05 -10.65
N LYS A 64 -9.83 -16.26 -10.67
CA LYS A 64 -10.56 -16.64 -11.89
C LYS A 64 -10.31 -15.63 -13.02
N GLU A 65 -10.42 -14.34 -12.71
CA GLU A 65 -10.21 -13.27 -13.69
C GLU A 65 -8.80 -13.29 -14.28
N PHE A 66 -7.82 -13.63 -13.47
CA PHE A 66 -6.44 -13.74 -13.94
C PHE A 66 -6.27 -14.90 -14.91
N VAL A 67 -6.80 -16.06 -14.54
CA VAL A 67 -6.67 -17.29 -15.34
C VAL A 67 -7.47 -17.17 -16.65
N GLU A 68 -8.74 -16.79 -16.56
CA GLU A 68 -9.64 -16.72 -17.73
C GLU A 68 -9.21 -15.69 -18.75
N ASN A 69 -8.66 -14.58 -18.30
CA ASN A 69 -8.19 -13.52 -19.20
C ASN A 69 -6.73 -13.69 -19.61
N LYS A 70 -6.12 -14.81 -19.22
CA LYS A 70 -4.74 -15.16 -19.59
C LYS A 70 -3.75 -14.04 -19.24
N LEU A 71 -3.91 -13.43 -18.08
CA LEU A 71 -3.11 -12.28 -17.66
C LEU A 71 -1.66 -12.64 -17.37
N TYR A 72 -1.32 -13.93 -17.27
CA TYR A 72 0.07 -14.39 -17.18
C TYR A 72 0.94 -13.86 -18.32
N ARG A 73 0.33 -13.52 -19.45
CA ARG A 73 1.06 -12.94 -20.60
C ARG A 73 1.52 -11.52 -20.33
N LEU A 74 0.97 -10.85 -19.32
CA LEU A 74 1.27 -9.47 -18.99
C LEU A 74 2.20 -9.34 -17.77
N LEU A 75 2.67 -10.44 -17.19
CA LEU A 75 3.44 -10.41 -15.93
C LEU A 75 4.72 -9.58 -16.01
N ASP A 76 5.31 -9.47 -17.18
CA ASP A 76 6.51 -8.65 -17.42
C ASP A 76 6.18 -7.30 -18.08
N ARG A 77 4.90 -7.01 -18.28
CA ARG A 77 4.42 -5.77 -18.94
C ARG A 77 3.75 -4.87 -17.92
N LYS A 78 4.56 -4.04 -17.31
CA LYS A 78 4.17 -3.20 -16.17
C LYS A 78 2.90 -2.37 -16.41
N SER A 79 2.87 -1.62 -17.50
CA SER A 79 1.76 -0.72 -17.82
C SER A 79 0.47 -1.48 -18.14
N GLU A 80 0.59 -2.53 -18.95
CA GLU A 80 -0.55 -3.34 -19.36
C GLU A 80 -1.12 -4.13 -18.18
N LEU A 81 -0.26 -4.63 -17.30
CA LEU A 81 -0.71 -5.34 -16.11
C LEU A 81 -1.39 -4.38 -15.12
N ALA A 82 -0.88 -3.16 -14.98
CA ALA A 82 -1.51 -2.14 -14.15
C ALA A 82 -2.94 -1.83 -14.64
N GLU A 83 -3.13 -1.76 -15.96
CA GLU A 83 -4.45 -1.59 -16.54
C GLU A 83 -5.36 -2.78 -16.25
N ALA A 84 -4.82 -4.00 -16.31
CA ALA A 84 -5.57 -5.20 -15.97
C ALA A 84 -6.00 -5.22 -14.51
N ILE A 85 -5.15 -4.79 -13.59
CA ILE A 85 -5.49 -4.67 -12.16
C ILE A 85 -6.62 -3.67 -11.96
N SER A 86 -6.60 -2.56 -12.69
CA SER A 86 -7.68 -1.58 -12.67
C SER A 86 -9.00 -2.17 -13.13
N LYS A 87 -8.96 -2.96 -14.19
CA LYS A 87 -10.14 -3.60 -14.78
C LYS A 87 -10.66 -4.78 -13.96
N PHE A 88 -9.74 -5.53 -13.35
CA PHE A 88 -10.06 -6.74 -12.57
C PHE A 88 -9.50 -6.60 -11.14
N PRO A 89 -10.10 -5.75 -10.30
CA PRO A 89 -9.51 -5.44 -8.99
C PRO A 89 -9.34 -6.64 -8.07
N LYS A 90 -10.09 -7.74 -8.27
CA LYS A 90 -9.93 -8.97 -7.48
C LYS A 90 -8.54 -9.58 -7.58
N ILE A 91 -7.80 -9.30 -8.66
CA ILE A 91 -6.47 -9.87 -8.82
C ILE A 91 -5.41 -9.15 -7.98
N MET A 92 -5.73 -8.01 -7.41
CA MET A 92 -4.78 -7.29 -6.55
C MET A 92 -4.67 -7.97 -5.17
N GLU A 93 -3.45 -8.06 -4.67
CA GLU A 93 -3.20 -8.55 -3.32
C GLU A 93 -3.80 -7.61 -2.27
N ARG A 94 -4.13 -8.12 -1.08
CA ARG A 94 -4.76 -7.35 0.01
C ARG A 94 -4.45 -7.99 1.35
N PRO A 95 -4.54 -7.23 2.46
CA PRO A 95 -4.71 -5.78 2.48
C PRO A 95 -3.40 -5.07 2.13
N ILE A 96 -3.50 -3.83 1.66
CA ILE A 96 -2.32 -3.00 1.38
C ILE A 96 -2.48 -1.68 2.13
N LEU A 97 -1.50 -1.36 2.95
CA LEU A 97 -1.47 -0.09 3.67
C LEU A 97 -0.52 0.86 2.95
N VAL A 98 -0.98 2.07 2.73
CA VAL A 98 -0.25 3.09 1.96
C VAL A 98 -0.07 4.33 2.82
N SER A 99 1.16 4.83 2.85
CA SER A 99 1.47 6.17 3.37
C SER A 99 1.80 7.10 2.20
N SER A 100 2.21 8.33 2.49
CA SER A 100 2.58 9.27 1.43
C SER A 100 3.74 8.78 0.56
N ASP A 101 4.67 8.02 1.14
CA ASP A 101 5.91 7.64 0.47
C ASP A 101 6.06 6.15 0.22
N LYS A 102 5.42 5.31 1.02
CA LYS A 102 5.59 3.86 0.97
C LYS A 102 4.27 3.12 1.12
N ALA A 103 4.31 1.85 0.74
CA ALA A 103 3.19 0.93 0.93
C ALA A 103 3.72 -0.43 1.34
N ILE A 104 2.88 -1.22 1.97
CA ILE A 104 3.22 -2.58 2.41
C ILE A 104 1.99 -3.48 2.30
N ILE A 105 2.22 -4.73 1.92
CA ILE A 105 1.19 -5.76 1.88
C ILE A 105 1.10 -6.40 3.27
N GLY A 106 -0.09 -6.43 3.84
CA GLY A 106 -0.35 -6.97 5.18
C GLY A 106 -0.63 -8.46 5.19
N ARG A 107 0.34 -9.24 4.82
CA ARG A 107 0.24 -10.70 4.82
C ARG A 107 1.50 -11.32 5.42
N PRO A 108 1.47 -11.67 6.70
CA PRO A 108 0.34 -11.52 7.63
C PRO A 108 0.04 -10.05 7.99
N PRO A 109 -1.14 -9.76 8.58
CA PRO A 109 -1.51 -8.38 8.92
C PRO A 109 -0.49 -7.61 9.76
N GLU A 110 0.24 -8.29 10.62
CA GLU A 110 1.26 -7.70 11.49
C GLU A 110 2.37 -6.99 10.70
N LYS A 111 2.59 -7.36 9.44
CA LYS A 111 3.55 -6.69 8.57
C LYS A 111 3.23 -5.20 8.37
N LEU A 112 1.97 -4.81 8.51
CA LEU A 112 1.58 -3.41 8.41
C LEU A 112 2.30 -2.54 9.44
N LEU A 113 2.67 -3.10 10.59
CA LEU A 113 3.37 -2.39 11.64
C LEU A 113 4.78 -1.95 11.21
N GLU A 114 5.37 -2.63 10.24
CA GLU A 114 6.68 -2.25 9.68
C GLU A 114 6.60 -0.89 9.01
N LEU A 115 5.51 -0.62 8.28
CA LEU A 115 5.33 0.69 7.65
C LEU A 115 5.13 1.79 8.69
N ILE A 116 4.37 1.50 9.74
CA ILE A 116 4.12 2.45 10.81
C ILE A 116 5.41 2.80 11.54
N SER A 117 6.22 1.79 11.89
CA SER A 117 7.53 1.99 12.50
C SER A 117 8.45 2.81 11.61
N TRP A 118 8.49 2.49 10.32
CA TRP A 118 9.30 3.23 9.35
C TRP A 118 8.88 4.70 9.29
N THR A 119 7.57 4.98 9.27
CA THR A 119 7.03 6.34 9.21
C THR A 119 7.42 7.14 10.47
N ILE A 120 7.34 6.52 11.64
CA ILE A 120 7.74 7.14 12.91
C ILE A 120 9.22 7.52 12.87
N VAL A 121 10.08 6.60 12.43
CA VAL A 121 11.53 6.84 12.35
C VAL A 121 11.83 7.99 11.38
N GLN A 122 11.18 8.02 10.22
CA GLN A 122 11.38 9.09 9.24
C GLN A 122 10.97 10.46 9.80
N ASN A 123 9.87 10.50 10.52
CA ASN A 123 9.41 11.75 11.15
C ASN A 123 10.39 12.22 12.22
N MET A 124 10.96 11.30 13.00
CA MET A 124 11.98 11.63 14.00
C MET A 124 13.22 12.22 13.34
N PHE A 125 13.70 11.65 12.25
CA PHE A 125 14.85 12.17 11.52
C PHE A 125 14.58 13.56 10.93
N ARG A 126 13.40 13.79 10.40
CA ARG A 126 13.01 15.12 9.89
C ARG A 126 13.03 16.17 10.98
N THR A 127 12.48 15.84 12.13
CA THR A 127 12.44 16.74 13.30
C THR A 127 13.86 17.06 13.76
N LEU A 128 14.71 16.06 13.90
CA LEU A 128 16.09 16.24 14.31
C LEU A 128 16.86 17.13 13.33
N LYS A 129 16.73 16.87 12.05
CA LYS A 129 17.38 17.66 11.00
C LYS A 129 16.94 19.13 11.05
N LYS A 130 15.64 19.37 11.23
CA LYS A 130 15.09 20.71 11.37
C LYS A 130 15.64 21.43 12.59
N ASN A 131 15.73 20.74 13.72
CA ASN A 131 16.30 21.32 14.95
C ASN A 131 17.75 21.69 14.79
N LEU A 132 18.55 20.84 14.13
CA LEU A 132 19.95 21.14 13.84
C LEU A 132 20.11 22.35 12.93
N GLN A 133 19.24 22.52 11.94
CA GLN A 133 19.25 23.69 11.06
C GLN A 133 18.90 24.96 11.84
N ASN A 134 17.95 24.89 12.77
CA ASN A 134 17.56 26.02 13.60
C ASN A 134 18.72 26.45 14.52
N ILE A 135 19.45 25.51 15.09
CA ILE A 135 20.64 25.79 15.90
C ILE A 135 21.69 26.55 15.08
N LYS A 136 21.94 26.11 13.84
CA LYS A 136 22.87 26.80 12.94
C LYS A 136 22.44 28.24 12.63
N LYS A 137 21.13 28.47 12.47
CA LYS A 137 20.57 29.81 12.21
C LYS A 137 20.75 30.78 13.37
N ILE A 138 20.87 30.28 14.60
CA ILE A 138 21.07 31.09 15.79
C ILE A 138 22.56 31.49 15.94
N GLY A 139 23.42 31.08 15.01
CA GLY A 139 24.84 31.46 15.01
C GLY A 139 25.72 30.60 15.91
N MET A 140 25.27 29.42 16.15
CA MET A 140 25.99 28.48 17.03
C MET A 140 26.95 27.56 16.29
#